data_6732e66dc40ec93034e813b7e792dd92
#
_entry.id   6732e66dc40ec93034e813b7e792dd92
#
_cell.length_a   1.000
_cell.length_b   1.000
_cell.length_c   1.000
_cell.angle_alpha   90.00
_cell.angle_beta   90.00
_cell.angle_gamma   90.00
#
_symmetry.space_group_name_H-M   'P 1'
#
loop_
_entity.id
_entity.type
_entity.pdbx_description
1 polymer ?
#
loop_
_entity_poly.entity_id
_entity_poly.type
_entity_poly.pdbx_seq_one_letter_code
_entity_poly.pdbx_strand_id
1 'polypeptide(L)'
;MDKEIKLYGCIGSGGINSFDFQNQLSELEKSGCKNLTIRMHCYGGSVFEGNVIYNALKSSKMSIKIVIDGIAASMASVLLLAVKDVAIAENGFVIVHRPTSGENGDADAHLESAKLLKDMEMNFIKSISQRSKLPERDVKSKWFDSKDHWLNADEAIKYGFATSKVDAVTKELKTLDKGIFASMKLK
;
A
#
# COMPACT_ATOMS: atom_id res chain seq x y z
N MET A 1 23.31 4.58 -8.87
CA MET A 1 22.56 5.85 -8.82
C MET A 1 21.28 5.57 -8.07
N ASP A 2 20.87 6.48 -7.19
CA ASP A 2 19.60 6.38 -6.49
C ASP A 2 18.49 6.88 -7.42
N LYS A 3 17.37 6.18 -7.45
CA LYS A 3 16.21 6.51 -8.27
C LYS A 3 14.99 6.65 -7.38
N GLU A 4 14.01 7.41 -7.87
CA GLU A 4 12.73 7.61 -7.19
C GLU A 4 11.57 7.37 -8.16
N ILE A 5 10.53 6.72 -7.66
CA ILE A 5 9.23 6.59 -8.32
C ILE A 5 8.12 6.99 -7.36
N LYS A 6 6.95 7.36 -7.90
CA LYS A 6 5.79 7.77 -7.11
C LYS A 6 4.64 6.80 -7.28
N LEU A 7 4.12 6.29 -6.16
CA LEU A 7 2.85 5.58 -6.07
C LEU A 7 1.80 6.51 -5.44
N TYR A 8 1.24 7.40 -6.26
CA TYR A 8 0.25 8.39 -5.84
C TYR A 8 -1.11 8.08 -6.48
N GLY A 9 -2.18 8.10 -5.70
CA GLY A 9 -3.54 7.84 -6.16
C GLY A 9 -4.08 6.47 -5.79
N CYS A 10 -4.84 5.83 -6.70
CA CYS A 10 -5.46 4.53 -6.48
C CYS A 10 -4.77 3.43 -7.31
N ILE A 11 -4.80 2.19 -6.81
CA ILE A 11 -4.31 1.00 -7.51
C ILE A 11 -5.42 0.44 -8.40
N GLY A 12 -5.12 0.24 -9.67
CA GLY A 12 -6.04 -0.33 -10.65
C GLY A 12 -6.54 0.68 -11.67
N SER A 13 -7.74 0.48 -12.16
CA SER A 13 -8.30 1.21 -13.30
C SER A 13 -8.27 2.73 -13.11
N GLY A 14 -7.65 3.44 -14.06
CA GLY A 14 -7.49 4.89 -14.03
C GLY A 14 -6.41 5.42 -13.06
N GLY A 15 -5.62 4.53 -12.44
CA GLY A 15 -4.58 4.89 -11.50
C GLY A 15 -3.31 4.09 -11.70
N ILE A 16 -2.72 3.60 -10.61
CA ILE A 16 -1.49 2.82 -10.61
C ILE A 16 -1.76 1.44 -11.21
N ASN A 17 -1.16 1.16 -12.34
CA ASN A 17 -1.30 -0.07 -13.10
C ASN A 17 -0.09 -0.97 -12.79
N SER A 18 -0.34 -2.26 -12.52
CA SER A 18 0.71 -3.20 -12.15
C SER A 18 1.67 -3.50 -13.29
N PHE A 19 1.18 -3.51 -14.53
CA PHE A 19 2.02 -3.74 -15.72
C PHE A 19 3.02 -2.60 -15.91
N ASP A 20 2.55 -1.36 -15.84
CA ASP A 20 3.42 -0.18 -15.98
C ASP A 20 4.44 -0.11 -14.84
N PHE A 21 3.99 -0.41 -13.61
CA PHE A 21 4.88 -0.48 -12.45
C PHE A 21 5.98 -1.53 -12.62
N GLN A 22 5.62 -2.74 -13.06
CA GLN A 22 6.61 -3.81 -13.30
C GLN A 22 7.60 -3.45 -14.40
N ASN A 23 7.13 -2.84 -15.49
CA ASN A 23 8.00 -2.39 -16.58
C ASN A 23 9.00 -1.35 -16.07
N GLN A 24 8.53 -0.34 -15.32
CA GLN A 24 9.37 0.69 -14.73
C GLN A 24 10.42 0.08 -13.78
N LEU A 25 10.00 -0.86 -12.93
CA LEU A 25 10.91 -1.55 -12.01
C LEU A 25 11.98 -2.35 -12.76
N SER A 26 11.57 -3.09 -13.81
CA SER A 26 12.46 -3.88 -14.65
C SER A 26 13.49 -3.00 -15.40
N GLU A 27 13.06 -1.86 -15.92
CA GLU A 27 13.96 -0.90 -16.59
C GLU A 27 15.01 -0.34 -15.62
N LEU A 28 14.60 0.00 -14.40
CA LEU A 28 15.51 0.45 -13.36
C LEU A 28 16.54 -0.64 -13.01
N GLU A 29 16.13 -1.88 -12.86
CA GLU A 29 17.04 -3.00 -12.61
C GLU A 29 18.02 -3.21 -13.76
N LYS A 30 17.55 -3.19 -15.01
CA LYS A 30 18.39 -3.31 -16.21
C LYS A 30 19.40 -2.16 -16.34
N SER A 31 19.04 -0.96 -15.88
CA SER A 31 19.94 0.20 -15.85
C SER A 31 21.02 0.13 -14.78
N GLY A 32 21.03 -0.93 -13.95
CA GLY A 32 21.99 -1.11 -12.85
C GLY A 32 21.64 -0.27 -11.61
N CYS A 33 20.40 0.17 -11.47
CA CYS A 33 19.92 0.84 -10.25
C CYS A 33 20.04 -0.13 -9.06
N LYS A 34 20.66 0.33 -7.97
CA LYS A 34 20.81 -0.47 -6.75
C LYS A 34 19.89 -0.03 -5.63
N ASN A 35 19.55 1.26 -5.59
CA ASN A 35 18.72 1.85 -4.56
C ASN A 35 17.53 2.55 -5.19
N LEU A 36 16.34 2.20 -4.74
CA LEU A 36 15.08 2.77 -5.22
C LEU A 36 14.29 3.33 -4.03
N THR A 37 13.91 4.60 -4.11
CA THR A 37 12.94 5.19 -3.20
C THR A 37 11.56 5.23 -3.86
N ILE A 38 10.56 4.72 -3.18
CA ILE A 38 9.15 4.79 -3.60
C ILE A 38 8.45 5.78 -2.69
N ARG A 39 8.04 6.93 -3.25
CA ARG A 39 7.18 7.90 -2.57
C ARG A 39 5.74 7.42 -2.65
N MET A 40 5.05 7.35 -1.51
CA MET A 40 3.71 6.78 -1.45
C MET A 40 2.70 7.77 -0.86
N HIS A 41 1.66 8.03 -1.63
CA HIS A 41 0.42 8.67 -1.21
C HIS A 41 -0.73 7.95 -1.91
N CYS A 42 -1.17 6.82 -1.34
CA CYS A 42 -1.99 5.85 -2.06
C CYS A 42 -3.18 5.38 -1.21
N TYR A 43 -4.35 5.44 -1.82
CA TYR A 43 -5.63 5.07 -1.17
C TYR A 43 -5.97 3.58 -1.29
N GLY A 44 -5.07 2.77 -1.90
CA GLY A 44 -5.34 1.37 -2.19
C GLY A 44 -6.14 1.18 -3.47
N GLY A 45 -6.95 0.15 -3.54
CA GLY A 45 -7.75 -0.20 -4.73
C GLY A 45 -7.71 -1.69 -5.04
N SER A 46 -7.55 -2.08 -6.30
CA SER A 46 -7.59 -3.46 -6.75
C SER A 46 -6.58 -4.35 -6.01
N VAL A 47 -7.09 -5.38 -5.34
CA VAL A 47 -6.26 -6.37 -4.64
C VAL A 47 -5.40 -7.16 -5.62
N PHE A 48 -5.93 -7.50 -6.81
CA PHE A 48 -5.20 -8.28 -7.81
C PHE A 48 -4.02 -7.50 -8.39
N GLU A 49 -4.24 -6.24 -8.80
CA GLU A 49 -3.17 -5.34 -9.24
C GLU A 49 -2.13 -5.13 -8.13
N GLY A 50 -2.60 -4.90 -6.90
CA GLY A 50 -1.74 -4.72 -5.75
C GLY A 50 -0.90 -5.95 -5.43
N ASN A 51 -1.44 -7.16 -5.58
CA ASN A 51 -0.67 -8.39 -5.39
C ASN A 51 0.47 -8.53 -6.40
N VAL A 52 0.24 -8.13 -7.66
CA VAL A 52 1.29 -8.12 -8.69
C VAL A 52 2.40 -7.14 -8.29
N ILE A 53 2.03 -5.91 -7.86
CA ILE A 53 2.99 -4.91 -7.37
C ILE A 53 3.74 -5.43 -6.12
N TYR A 54 3.03 -6.02 -5.16
CA TYR A 54 3.63 -6.61 -3.96
C TYR A 54 4.70 -7.65 -4.31
N ASN A 55 4.38 -8.57 -5.22
CA ASN A 55 5.31 -9.62 -5.64
C ASN A 55 6.51 -9.05 -6.40
N ALA A 56 6.30 -8.02 -7.24
CA ALA A 56 7.39 -7.32 -7.92
C ALA A 56 8.35 -6.65 -6.94
N LEU A 57 7.81 -5.94 -5.93
CA LEU A 57 8.62 -5.34 -4.86
C LEU A 57 9.43 -6.38 -4.10
N LYS A 58 8.78 -7.50 -3.75
CA LYS A 58 9.41 -8.56 -2.93
C LYS A 58 10.48 -9.34 -3.68
N SER A 59 10.36 -9.48 -5.00
CA SER A 59 11.31 -10.20 -5.84
C SER A 59 12.44 -9.31 -6.39
N SER A 60 12.34 -8.00 -6.26
CA SER A 60 13.36 -7.07 -6.74
C SER A 60 14.70 -7.28 -6.05
N LYS A 61 15.77 -7.15 -6.85
CA LYS A 61 17.16 -7.21 -6.38
C LYS A 61 17.67 -5.86 -5.86
N MET A 62 16.90 -4.78 -6.08
CA MET A 62 17.23 -3.46 -5.58
C MET A 62 16.98 -3.35 -4.07
N SER A 63 17.74 -2.50 -3.41
CA SER A 63 17.40 -2.02 -2.07
C SER A 63 16.27 -1.00 -2.19
N ILE A 64 15.07 -1.41 -1.80
CA ILE A 64 13.87 -0.57 -1.91
C ILE A 64 13.54 0.04 -0.55
N LYS A 65 13.30 1.35 -0.56
CA LYS A 65 12.74 2.13 0.53
C LYS A 65 11.38 2.69 0.12
N ILE A 66 10.37 2.56 0.97
CA ILE A 66 9.09 3.28 0.81
C ILE A 66 9.09 4.49 1.76
N VAL A 67 8.62 5.63 1.27
CA VAL A 67 8.36 6.82 2.11
C VAL A 67 6.90 7.19 1.96
N ILE A 68 6.15 7.06 3.05
CA ILE A 68 4.73 7.43 3.11
C ILE A 68 4.65 8.94 3.32
N ASP A 69 4.23 9.67 2.29
CA ASP A 69 4.15 11.13 2.29
C ASP A 69 2.89 11.68 2.96
N GLY A 70 1.83 10.90 2.98
CA GLY A 70 0.57 11.28 3.61
C GLY A 70 -0.25 10.08 4.02
N ILE A 71 -0.50 9.15 3.09
CA ILE A 71 -1.35 8.00 3.38
C ILE A 71 -0.90 6.74 2.63
N ALA A 72 -1.03 5.60 3.30
CA ALA A 72 -1.00 4.27 2.69
C ALA A 72 -2.22 3.49 3.19
N ALA A 73 -3.29 3.43 2.37
CA ALA A 73 -4.56 2.87 2.77
C ALA A 73 -4.88 1.55 2.07
N SER A 74 -5.63 0.67 2.77
CA SER A 74 -6.19 -0.55 2.16
C SER A 74 -5.07 -1.39 1.51
N MET A 75 -5.17 -1.73 0.22
CA MET A 75 -4.15 -2.49 -0.49
C MET A 75 -2.77 -1.82 -0.46
N ALA A 76 -2.69 -0.48 -0.39
CA ALA A 76 -1.40 0.20 -0.24
C ALA A 76 -0.72 -0.11 1.11
N SER A 77 -1.47 -0.32 2.19
CA SER A 77 -0.91 -0.77 3.47
C SER A 77 -0.28 -2.15 3.39
N VAL A 78 -0.81 -3.02 2.53
CA VAL A 78 -0.26 -4.35 2.28
C VAL A 78 1.06 -4.26 1.51
N LEU A 79 1.20 -3.31 0.57
CA LEU A 79 2.46 -3.11 -0.17
C LEU A 79 3.64 -2.78 0.76
N LEU A 80 3.40 -2.10 1.89
CA LEU A 80 4.44 -1.80 2.87
C LEU A 80 5.12 -3.05 3.42
N LEU A 81 4.37 -4.16 3.49
CA LEU A 81 4.85 -5.43 4.05
C LEU A 81 5.84 -6.13 3.12
N ALA A 82 5.91 -5.75 1.84
CA ALA A 82 6.87 -6.29 0.88
C ALA A 82 8.28 -5.73 1.07
N VAL A 83 8.42 -4.57 1.73
CA VAL A 83 9.67 -3.80 1.81
C VAL A 83 10.14 -3.73 3.27
N LYS A 84 11.45 -3.83 3.49
CA LYS A 84 12.04 -3.81 4.84
C LYS A 84 12.17 -2.39 5.41
N ASP A 85 12.54 -1.43 4.57
CA ASP A 85 12.73 -0.02 4.96
C ASP A 85 11.51 0.81 4.54
N VAL A 86 10.71 1.19 5.51
CA VAL A 86 9.50 2.00 5.31
C VAL A 86 9.54 3.19 6.26
N ALA A 87 9.68 4.39 5.70
CA ALA A 87 9.57 5.61 6.46
C ALA A 87 8.16 6.21 6.31
N ILE A 88 7.71 6.95 7.32
CA ILE A 88 6.42 7.63 7.31
C ILE A 88 6.59 9.09 7.75
N ALA A 89 5.96 10.02 7.05
CA ALA A 89 5.88 11.41 7.48
C ALA A 89 5.23 11.49 8.86
N GLU A 90 5.66 12.43 9.71
CA GLU A 90 5.15 12.56 11.08
C GLU A 90 3.62 12.71 11.13
N ASN A 91 3.03 13.39 10.14
CA ASN A 91 1.59 13.57 9.96
C ASN A 91 0.95 12.54 9.00
N GLY A 92 1.68 11.49 8.62
CA GLY A 92 1.18 10.44 7.74
C GLY A 92 0.32 9.40 8.46
N PHE A 93 -0.47 8.67 7.69
CA PHE A 93 -1.37 7.63 8.19
C PHE A 93 -1.26 6.34 7.39
N VAL A 94 -1.50 5.23 8.07
CA VAL A 94 -1.76 3.94 7.46
C VAL A 94 -3.19 3.53 7.80
N ILE A 95 -3.95 3.04 6.80
CA ILE A 95 -5.32 2.53 7.04
C ILE A 95 -5.36 1.04 6.74
N VAL A 96 -5.86 0.28 7.70
CA VAL A 96 -6.08 -1.17 7.59
C VAL A 96 -7.57 -1.46 7.74
N HIS A 97 -8.11 -2.26 6.83
CA HIS A 97 -9.48 -2.73 6.87
C HIS A 97 -9.64 -4.05 6.09
N ARG A 98 -10.81 -4.66 6.18
CA ARG A 98 -11.18 -5.85 5.40
C ARG A 98 -11.24 -5.55 3.91
N PRO A 99 -10.87 -6.52 3.04
CA PRO A 99 -11.17 -6.39 1.62
C PRO A 99 -12.68 -6.36 1.40
N THR A 100 -13.10 -5.54 0.44
CA THR A 100 -14.52 -5.39 0.04
C THR A 100 -14.63 -5.55 -1.47
N SER A 101 -15.78 -6.00 -1.94
CA SER A 101 -16.15 -5.97 -3.35
C SER A 101 -17.61 -5.61 -3.52
N GLY A 102 -17.97 -5.08 -4.69
CA GLY A 102 -19.35 -5.07 -5.17
C GLY A 102 -19.56 -6.32 -6.02
N GLU A 103 -20.64 -7.07 -5.77
CA GLU A 103 -21.04 -8.24 -6.54
C GLU A 103 -22.45 -8.05 -7.09
N ASN A 104 -22.63 -8.40 -8.34
CA ASN A 104 -23.93 -8.40 -9.00
C ASN A 104 -24.13 -9.76 -9.69
N GLY A 105 -25.03 -10.57 -9.17
CA GLY A 105 -25.25 -11.93 -9.64
C GLY A 105 -26.31 -12.65 -8.82
N ASP A 106 -26.42 -13.96 -9.04
CA ASP A 106 -27.29 -14.84 -8.28
C ASP A 106 -26.69 -15.22 -6.91
N ALA A 107 -27.40 -16.06 -6.16
CA ALA A 107 -26.98 -16.48 -4.81
C ALA A 107 -25.61 -17.16 -4.80
N ASP A 108 -25.29 -17.95 -5.82
CA ASP A 108 -24.04 -18.67 -5.90
C ASP A 108 -22.88 -17.70 -6.19
N ALA A 109 -23.05 -16.72 -7.07
CA ALA A 109 -22.08 -15.65 -7.31
C ALA A 109 -21.74 -14.87 -6.04
N HIS A 110 -22.74 -14.52 -5.23
CA HIS A 110 -22.52 -13.87 -3.94
C HIS A 110 -21.75 -14.75 -2.95
N LEU A 111 -22.03 -16.06 -2.91
CA LEU A 111 -21.30 -17.01 -2.07
C LEU A 111 -19.84 -17.17 -2.49
N GLU A 112 -19.59 -17.24 -3.79
CA GLU A 112 -18.23 -17.30 -4.34
C GLU A 112 -17.44 -16.02 -4.03
N SER A 113 -18.04 -14.85 -4.23
CA SER A 113 -17.43 -13.56 -3.89
C SER A 113 -17.12 -13.47 -2.39
N ALA A 114 -18.05 -13.88 -1.52
CA ALA A 114 -17.82 -13.92 -0.09
C ALA A 114 -16.66 -14.85 0.31
N LYS A 115 -16.53 -16.01 -0.36
CA LYS A 115 -15.40 -16.92 -0.15
C LYS A 115 -14.08 -16.27 -0.57
N LEU A 116 -14.03 -15.66 -1.75
CA LEU A 116 -12.84 -14.98 -2.26
C LEU A 116 -12.37 -13.88 -1.30
N LEU A 117 -13.30 -13.05 -0.79
CA LEU A 117 -12.98 -12.01 0.18
C LEU A 117 -12.40 -12.57 1.48
N LYS A 118 -12.90 -13.71 1.95
CA LYS A 118 -12.35 -14.40 3.13
C LYS A 118 -10.94 -14.92 2.88
N ASP A 119 -10.66 -15.47 1.71
CA ASP A 119 -9.34 -15.94 1.34
C ASP A 119 -8.34 -14.78 1.24
N MET A 120 -8.74 -13.64 0.67
CA MET A 120 -7.95 -12.40 0.67
C MET A 120 -7.68 -11.89 2.08
N GLU A 121 -8.71 -11.84 2.94
CA GLU A 121 -8.59 -11.43 4.35
C GLU A 121 -7.57 -12.30 5.09
N MET A 122 -7.62 -13.61 4.93
CA MET A 122 -6.66 -14.52 5.57
C MET A 122 -5.22 -14.27 5.11
N ASN A 123 -5.01 -14.02 3.81
CA ASN A 123 -3.68 -13.69 3.28
C ASN A 123 -3.13 -12.37 3.88
N PHE A 124 -3.99 -11.36 4.04
CA PHE A 124 -3.59 -10.09 4.66
C PHE A 124 -3.28 -10.27 6.15
N ILE A 125 -4.13 -10.98 6.89
CA ILE A 125 -3.92 -11.29 8.31
C ILE A 125 -2.56 -11.99 8.50
N LYS A 126 -2.25 -13.01 7.70
CA LYS A 126 -0.99 -13.72 7.76
C LYS A 126 0.22 -12.81 7.50
N SER A 127 0.14 -11.98 6.47
CA SER A 127 1.22 -11.05 6.11
C SER A 127 1.45 -9.99 7.20
N ILE A 128 0.37 -9.44 7.77
CA ILE A 128 0.43 -8.48 8.87
C ILE A 128 0.96 -9.15 10.14
N SER A 129 0.52 -10.37 10.46
CA SER A 129 1.01 -11.15 11.60
C SER A 129 2.52 -11.36 11.55
N GLN A 130 3.04 -11.74 10.39
CA GLN A 130 4.48 -11.92 10.18
C GLN A 130 5.27 -10.64 10.41
N ARG A 131 4.72 -9.49 9.99
CA ARG A 131 5.39 -8.19 10.10
C ARG A 131 5.28 -7.59 11.51
N SER A 132 4.08 -7.60 12.09
CA SER A 132 3.78 -7.02 13.41
C SER A 132 4.22 -7.88 14.59
N LYS A 133 4.49 -9.18 14.34
CA LYS A 133 4.76 -10.20 15.38
C LYS A 133 3.56 -10.49 16.29
N LEU A 134 2.38 -10.00 15.94
CA LEU A 134 1.14 -10.35 16.64
C LEU A 134 0.61 -11.70 16.12
N PRO A 135 -0.01 -12.53 16.98
CA PRO A 135 -0.74 -13.71 16.51
C PRO A 135 -1.85 -13.35 15.52
N GLU A 136 -2.14 -14.20 14.55
CA GLU A 136 -3.16 -13.98 13.52
C GLU A 136 -4.54 -13.65 14.12
N ARG A 137 -4.92 -14.32 15.23
CA ARG A 137 -6.18 -14.04 15.94
C ARG A 137 -6.26 -12.60 16.45
N ASP A 138 -5.13 -12.04 16.92
CA ASP A 138 -5.05 -10.69 17.47
C ASP A 138 -5.05 -9.65 16.34
N VAL A 139 -4.38 -9.94 15.22
CA VAL A 139 -4.45 -9.15 13.97
C VAL A 139 -5.90 -9.08 13.50
N LYS A 140 -6.58 -10.24 13.42
CA LYS A 140 -7.98 -10.32 13.00
C LYS A 140 -8.90 -9.49 13.88
N SER A 141 -8.83 -9.68 15.19
CA SER A 141 -9.70 -8.96 16.14
C SER A 141 -9.43 -7.46 16.18
N LYS A 142 -8.19 -7.04 15.87
CA LYS A 142 -7.77 -5.65 15.95
C LYS A 142 -8.14 -4.82 14.73
N TRP A 143 -8.03 -5.40 13.52
CA TRP A 143 -8.11 -4.64 12.27
C TRP A 143 -9.09 -5.18 11.23
N PHE A 144 -9.72 -6.33 11.50
CA PHE A 144 -10.63 -6.99 10.54
C PHE A 144 -12.04 -7.15 11.14
N ASP A 145 -12.57 -6.07 11.74
CA ASP A 145 -13.88 -5.99 12.41
C ASP A 145 -14.93 -5.20 11.61
N SER A 146 -14.70 -4.97 10.31
CA SER A 146 -15.57 -4.19 9.41
C SER A 146 -15.53 -2.67 9.61
N LYS A 147 -14.47 -2.15 10.27
CA LYS A 147 -14.20 -0.72 10.40
C LYS A 147 -12.89 -0.34 9.74
N ASP A 148 -12.72 0.94 9.47
CA ASP A 148 -11.43 1.50 9.07
C ASP A 148 -10.58 1.78 10.30
N HIS A 149 -9.38 1.22 10.32
CA HIS A 149 -8.42 1.42 11.40
C HIS A 149 -7.31 2.35 10.94
N TRP A 150 -7.32 3.56 11.47
CA TRP A 150 -6.37 4.61 11.18
C TRP A 150 -5.19 4.51 12.15
N LEU A 151 -4.02 4.26 11.61
CA LEU A 151 -2.77 4.22 12.36
C LEU A 151 -1.98 5.49 12.07
N ASN A 152 -1.68 6.29 13.09
CA ASN A 152 -0.74 7.40 12.97
C ASN A 152 0.69 6.88 12.84
N ALA A 153 1.67 7.77 12.67
CA ALA A 153 3.06 7.40 12.43
C ALA A 153 3.64 6.52 13.57
N ASP A 154 3.32 6.81 14.83
CA ASP A 154 3.80 6.02 15.98
C ASP A 154 3.19 4.62 16.01
N GLU A 155 1.90 4.52 15.74
CA GLU A 155 1.19 3.24 15.66
C GLU A 155 1.66 2.42 14.45
N ALA A 156 1.88 3.06 13.30
CA ALA A 156 2.42 2.40 12.11
C ALA A 156 3.80 1.78 12.40
N ILE A 157 4.67 2.48 13.14
CA ILE A 157 5.97 1.94 13.58
C ILE A 157 5.78 0.83 14.60
N LYS A 158 4.95 1.06 15.63
CA LYS A 158 4.69 0.07 16.68
C LYS A 158 4.25 -1.28 16.12
N TYR A 159 3.43 -1.27 15.06
CA TYR A 159 2.90 -2.48 14.46
C TYR A 159 3.67 -2.94 13.21
N GLY A 160 4.80 -2.31 12.91
CA GLY A 160 5.71 -2.71 11.84
C GLY A 160 5.29 -2.36 10.43
N PHE A 161 4.27 -1.52 10.22
CA PHE A 161 3.93 -0.97 8.91
C PHE A 161 4.96 0.06 8.44
N ALA A 162 5.58 0.77 9.38
CA ALA A 162 6.73 1.63 9.13
C ALA A 162 7.90 1.25 10.04
N THR A 163 9.11 1.72 9.73
CA THR A 163 10.34 1.47 10.49
C THR A 163 10.94 2.74 11.06
N SER A 164 10.59 3.90 10.52
CA SER A 164 11.09 5.20 10.96
C SER A 164 10.12 6.32 10.61
N LYS A 165 10.27 7.46 11.31
CA LYS A 165 9.64 8.73 10.91
C LYS A 165 10.59 9.53 10.03
N VAL A 166 10.01 10.37 9.18
CA VAL A 166 10.70 11.42 8.45
C VAL A 166 9.96 12.73 8.68
N ASP A 167 10.71 13.83 8.71
CA ASP A 167 10.12 15.17 8.76
C ASP A 167 9.21 15.37 7.54
N ALA A 168 8.14 16.13 7.72
CA ALA A 168 7.25 16.49 6.63
C ALA A 168 8.08 17.13 5.50
N VAL A 169 7.93 16.61 4.27
CA VAL A 169 8.73 17.06 3.13
C VAL A 169 8.38 18.51 2.80
N THR A 170 9.20 19.42 3.28
CA THR A 170 8.99 20.87 3.13
C THR A 170 9.61 21.46 1.86
N LYS A 171 10.42 20.71 1.09
CA LYS A 171 11.22 21.33 0.01
C LYS A 171 10.82 21.02 -1.44
N GLU A 172 10.04 20.00 -1.73
CA GLU A 172 9.74 19.63 -3.13
C GLU A 172 8.28 19.72 -3.57
N LEU A 173 7.35 20.06 -2.68
CA LEU A 173 5.93 20.25 -3.06
C LEU A 173 5.67 21.56 -3.82
N LYS A 174 6.67 22.38 -4.08
CA LYS A 174 6.51 23.65 -4.82
C LYS A 174 6.21 23.50 -6.32
N THR A 175 6.27 22.28 -6.85
CA THR A 175 6.06 22.01 -8.29
C THR A 175 4.95 20.99 -8.59
N LEU A 176 4.13 20.61 -7.61
CA LEU A 176 2.94 19.82 -7.89
C LEU A 176 1.89 20.72 -8.55
N ASP A 177 1.63 20.40 -9.82
CA ASP A 177 0.70 21.09 -10.70
C ASP A 177 -0.68 21.23 -10.02
N LYS A 178 -1.20 22.47 -10.00
CA LYS A 178 -2.50 22.84 -9.43
C LYS A 178 -3.70 22.09 -10.06
N GLY A 179 -3.46 21.28 -11.08
CA GLY A 179 -4.49 20.51 -11.79
C GLY A 179 -5.01 19.29 -11.01
N ILE A 180 -4.25 18.71 -10.08
CA ILE A 180 -4.65 17.47 -9.39
C ILE A 180 -5.65 17.74 -8.24
N PHE A 181 -5.64 18.93 -7.65
CA PHE A 181 -6.58 19.29 -6.58
C PHE A 181 -7.99 19.67 -7.07
N ALA A 182 -8.17 19.93 -8.35
CA ALA A 182 -9.48 20.33 -8.90
C ALA A 182 -10.50 19.18 -9.01
N SER A 183 -10.08 17.92 -8.95
CA SER A 183 -10.94 16.74 -9.09
C SER A 183 -11.39 16.10 -7.76
N MET A 184 -10.83 16.50 -6.64
CA MET A 184 -11.25 16.04 -5.32
C MET A 184 -12.32 16.96 -4.72
N LYS A 185 -13.55 16.90 -5.24
CA LYS A 185 -14.72 17.34 -4.46
C LYS A 185 -15.02 16.20 -3.47
N LEU A 186 -14.61 16.42 -2.22
CA LEU A 186 -15.14 15.67 -1.10
C LEU A 186 -16.66 15.86 -1.07
N LYS A 187 -17.42 14.78 -1.33
CA LYS A 187 -18.83 14.69 -0.99
C LYS A 187 -18.96 14.16 0.40
#